data_2f430a972039f2c20761f4374643b6c8
#
_entry.id   2f430a972039f2c20761f4374643b6c8
#
_cell.length_a   1.000
_cell.length_b   1.000
_cell.length_c   1.000
_cell.angle_alpha   90.00
_cell.angle_beta   90.00
_cell.angle_gamma   90.00
#
_symmetry.space_group_name_H-M   'P 1'
#
loop_
_entity.id
_entity.type
_entity.pdbx_description
1 polymer ?
#
loop_
_entity_poly.entity_id
_entity_poly.type
_entity_poly.pdbx_seq_one_letter_code
_entity_poly.pdbx_strand_id
1 'polypeptide(L)'
;MVQSKLSNTAYFYSLLILSFPVLTAFIVNKFLRMFQDNWHWGLTVFLVVCGLVSLFVIIWGFFIEMNLRMATIKITNDTIEIKQLLGFGTKKTFKNTDIDGFAIREFRQRAQYHEYCYLIQDKKAIAVFSSLYYKNYMEVRDELQQRLKLLK
;
A
#
# COMPACT_ATOMS: atom_id res chain seq x y z
N MET A 1 23.22 -0.78 8.74
CA MET A 1 21.81 -1.04 9.10
C MET A 1 20.97 0.12 8.62
N VAL A 2 20.03 -0.10 7.71
CA VAL A 2 19.15 0.93 7.15
C VAL A 2 17.70 0.57 7.46
N GLN A 3 16.91 1.56 7.86
CA GLN A 3 15.46 1.42 8.07
C GLN A 3 14.72 2.40 7.18
N SER A 4 13.70 1.90 6.48
CA SER A 4 12.85 2.74 5.63
C SER A 4 12.04 3.74 6.47
N LYS A 5 11.89 4.96 5.92
CA LYS A 5 11.10 6.05 6.51
C LYS A 5 9.96 6.40 5.56
N LEU A 6 8.73 6.27 6.01
CA LEU A 6 7.56 6.62 5.22
C LEU A 6 7.49 8.13 4.95
N SER A 7 7.01 8.48 3.77
CA SER A 7 6.79 9.86 3.35
C SER A 7 5.45 10.40 3.85
N ASN A 8 5.29 11.71 3.85
CA ASN A 8 3.99 12.33 4.14
C ASN A 8 2.90 11.89 3.16
N THR A 9 3.29 11.57 1.93
CA THR A 9 2.41 11.02 0.90
C THR A 9 1.82 9.68 1.32
N ALA A 10 2.63 8.78 1.92
CA ALA A 10 2.15 7.50 2.43
C ALA A 10 1.09 7.68 3.52
N TYR A 11 1.34 8.57 4.48
CA TYR A 11 0.37 8.87 5.54
C TYR A 11 -0.90 9.52 4.99
N PHE A 12 -0.79 10.43 4.02
CA PHE A 12 -1.94 11.05 3.38
C PHE A 12 -2.83 10.02 2.67
N TYR A 13 -2.25 9.12 1.86
CA TYR A 13 -3.01 8.04 1.23
C TYR A 13 -3.65 7.10 2.23
N SER A 14 -2.96 6.76 3.31
CA SER A 14 -3.52 5.92 4.38
C SER A 14 -4.71 6.57 5.05
N LEU A 15 -4.62 7.86 5.36
CA LEU A 15 -5.72 8.63 5.93
C LEU A 15 -6.92 8.67 4.96
N LEU A 16 -6.66 8.84 3.67
CA LEU A 16 -7.68 8.89 2.63
C LEU A 16 -8.42 7.54 2.53
N ILE A 17 -7.69 6.42 2.52
CA ILE A 17 -8.25 5.07 2.51
C ILE A 17 -9.13 4.84 3.76
N LEU A 18 -8.66 5.24 4.94
CA LEU A 18 -9.39 5.04 6.19
C LEU A 18 -10.60 5.98 6.33
N SER A 19 -10.55 7.19 5.78
CA SER A 19 -11.66 8.14 5.82
C SER A 19 -12.77 7.84 4.81
N PHE A 20 -12.46 7.13 3.73
CA PHE A 20 -13.41 6.84 2.66
C PHE A 20 -14.69 6.12 3.12
N PRO A 21 -14.62 5.04 3.93
CA PRO A 21 -15.83 4.37 4.44
C PRO A 21 -16.71 5.28 5.30
N VAL A 22 -16.08 6.13 6.13
CA VAL A 22 -16.78 7.07 7.00
C VAL A 22 -17.54 8.11 6.16
N LEU A 23 -16.87 8.65 5.14
CA LEU A 23 -17.46 9.61 4.22
C LEU A 23 -18.64 8.99 3.46
N THR A 24 -18.46 7.75 2.97
CA THR A 24 -19.53 7.04 2.27
C THR A 24 -20.72 6.77 3.18
N ALA A 25 -20.50 6.32 4.41
CA ALA A 25 -21.58 6.11 5.39
C ALA A 25 -22.33 7.40 5.70
N PHE A 26 -21.64 8.52 5.79
CA PHE A 26 -22.25 9.84 6.00
C PHE A 26 -23.13 10.26 4.81
N ILE A 27 -22.63 10.09 3.59
CA ILE A 27 -23.37 10.40 2.36
C ILE A 27 -24.62 9.51 2.27
N VAL A 28 -24.46 8.20 2.46
CA VAL A 28 -25.58 7.24 2.44
C VAL A 28 -26.64 7.62 3.47
N ASN A 29 -26.24 7.95 4.70
CA ASN A 29 -27.19 8.35 5.75
C ASN A 29 -27.96 9.64 5.39
N LYS A 30 -27.29 10.63 4.81
CA LYS A 30 -27.98 11.84 4.31
C LYS A 30 -28.97 11.52 3.20
N PHE A 31 -28.58 10.67 2.24
CA PHE A 31 -29.48 10.25 1.16
C PHE A 31 -30.70 9.49 1.68
N LEU A 32 -30.52 8.56 2.61
CA LEU A 32 -31.62 7.83 3.23
C LEU A 32 -32.64 8.79 3.90
N ARG A 33 -32.15 9.80 4.61
CA ARG A 33 -33.05 10.80 5.25
C ARG A 33 -33.77 11.68 4.25
N MET A 34 -33.12 12.06 3.13
CA MET A 34 -33.75 12.91 2.10
C MET A 34 -34.86 12.20 1.33
N PHE A 35 -34.77 10.89 1.17
CA PHE A 35 -35.70 10.11 0.36
C PHE A 35 -36.59 9.17 1.18
N GLN A 36 -36.70 9.41 2.49
CA GLN A 36 -37.48 8.58 3.42
C GLN A 36 -38.93 8.40 2.97
N ASP A 37 -39.53 9.46 2.43
CA ASP A 37 -40.94 9.49 2.03
C ASP A 37 -41.17 9.12 0.55
N ASN A 38 -40.11 9.11 -0.27
CA ASN A 38 -40.16 8.84 -1.70
C ASN A 38 -39.13 7.78 -2.10
N TRP A 39 -39.29 6.57 -1.58
CA TRP A 39 -38.40 5.45 -1.87
C TRP A 39 -38.64 4.90 -3.28
N HIS A 40 -37.64 5.04 -4.16
CA HIS A 40 -37.69 4.50 -5.51
C HIS A 40 -36.64 3.39 -5.71
N TRP A 41 -36.95 2.42 -6.55
CA TRP A 41 -36.04 1.33 -6.91
C TRP A 41 -34.65 1.83 -7.33
N GLY A 42 -34.58 2.93 -8.06
CA GLY A 42 -33.32 3.56 -8.47
C GLY A 42 -32.42 3.96 -7.28
N LEU A 43 -33.00 4.40 -6.18
CA LEU A 43 -32.25 4.72 -4.94
C LEU A 43 -31.64 3.47 -4.34
N THR A 44 -32.36 2.35 -4.30
CA THR A 44 -31.84 1.07 -3.83
C THR A 44 -30.62 0.62 -4.64
N VAL A 45 -30.73 0.67 -5.97
CA VAL A 45 -29.62 0.32 -6.88
C VAL A 45 -28.42 1.24 -6.62
N PHE A 46 -28.63 2.55 -6.51
CA PHE A 46 -27.57 3.50 -6.21
C PHE A 46 -26.83 3.18 -4.89
N LEU A 47 -27.58 2.91 -3.82
CA LEU A 47 -26.99 2.58 -2.51
C LEU A 47 -26.20 1.27 -2.54
N VAL A 48 -26.69 0.25 -3.25
CA VAL A 48 -25.97 -1.02 -3.45
C VAL A 48 -24.67 -0.78 -4.19
N VAL A 49 -24.68 -0.01 -5.27
CA VAL A 49 -23.47 0.31 -6.05
C VAL A 49 -22.46 1.08 -5.17
N CYS A 50 -22.91 2.10 -4.44
CA CYS A 50 -22.03 2.84 -3.49
C CYS A 50 -21.41 1.91 -2.44
N GLY A 51 -22.20 0.99 -1.90
CA GLY A 51 -21.73 -0.02 -0.94
C GLY A 51 -20.66 -0.93 -1.53
N LEU A 52 -20.89 -1.45 -2.74
CA LEU A 52 -19.93 -2.32 -3.44
C LEU A 52 -18.63 -1.59 -3.78
N VAL A 53 -18.72 -0.36 -4.27
CA VAL A 53 -17.52 0.47 -4.55
C VAL A 53 -16.74 0.75 -3.27
N SER A 54 -17.42 1.08 -2.18
CA SER A 54 -16.76 1.30 -0.88
C SER A 54 -16.06 0.05 -0.37
N LEU A 55 -16.72 -1.09 -0.45
CA LEU A 55 -16.14 -2.37 -0.07
C LEU A 55 -14.90 -2.69 -0.91
N PHE A 56 -14.96 -2.46 -2.22
CA PHE A 56 -13.82 -2.65 -3.11
C PHE A 56 -12.64 -1.75 -2.73
N VAL A 57 -12.88 -0.45 -2.48
CA VAL A 57 -11.84 0.51 -2.08
C VAL A 57 -11.19 0.11 -0.75
N ILE A 58 -11.99 -0.34 0.24
CA ILE A 58 -11.48 -0.81 1.53
C ILE A 58 -10.58 -2.04 1.33
N ILE A 59 -11.09 -3.05 0.62
CA ILE A 59 -10.34 -4.30 0.39
C ILE A 59 -9.04 -3.99 -0.37
N TRP A 60 -9.12 -3.27 -1.47
CA TRP A 60 -7.96 -2.91 -2.28
C TRP A 60 -6.96 -2.07 -1.49
N GLY A 61 -7.43 -1.00 -0.84
CA GLY A 61 -6.58 -0.08 -0.08
C GLY A 61 -5.89 -0.75 1.10
N PHE A 62 -6.62 -1.57 1.85
CA PHE A 62 -6.07 -2.23 3.04
C PHE A 62 -5.12 -3.37 2.67
N PHE A 63 -5.53 -4.27 1.77
CA PHE A 63 -4.74 -5.46 1.46
C PHE A 63 -3.61 -5.21 0.47
N ILE A 64 -3.77 -4.30 -0.49
CA ILE A 64 -2.75 -4.04 -1.51
C ILE A 64 -1.90 -2.83 -1.13
N GLU A 65 -2.51 -1.66 -0.93
CA GLU A 65 -1.73 -0.44 -0.71
C GLU A 65 -1.05 -0.41 0.66
N MET A 66 -1.80 -0.59 1.74
CA MET A 66 -1.23 -0.46 3.08
C MET A 66 -0.39 -1.67 3.48
N ASN A 67 -0.78 -2.86 3.08
CA ASN A 67 -0.10 -4.08 3.50
C ASN A 67 1.16 -4.36 2.70
N LEU A 68 1.11 -4.20 1.38
CA LEU A 68 2.21 -4.56 0.48
C LEU A 68 3.14 -3.37 0.18
N ARG A 69 2.57 -2.19 -0.07
CA ARG A 69 3.33 -1.02 -0.56
C ARG A 69 3.78 -0.05 0.52
N MET A 70 3.16 -0.07 1.70
CA MET A 70 3.50 0.82 2.82
C MET A 70 4.04 0.04 4.03
N ALA A 71 4.78 -1.04 3.77
CA ALA A 71 5.46 -1.81 4.82
C ALA A 71 6.72 -1.08 5.27
N THR A 72 7.06 -1.12 6.55
CA THR A 72 8.36 -0.67 7.03
C THR A 72 9.39 -1.77 6.81
N ILE A 73 10.52 -1.41 6.18
CA ILE A 73 11.61 -2.33 5.86
C ILE A 73 12.83 -1.94 6.69
N LYS A 74 13.44 -2.91 7.36
CA LYS A 74 14.67 -2.75 8.11
C LYS A 74 15.68 -3.76 7.60
N ILE A 75 16.81 -3.26 7.09
CA ILE A 75 17.88 -4.07 6.53
C ILE A 75 19.01 -4.14 7.54
N THR A 76 19.36 -5.35 7.93
CA THR A 76 20.53 -5.69 8.75
C THR A 76 21.55 -6.44 7.91
N ASN A 77 22.70 -6.81 8.50
CA ASN A 77 23.75 -7.50 7.72
C ASN A 77 23.27 -8.82 7.12
N ASP A 78 22.50 -9.60 7.86
CA ASP A 78 22.11 -10.96 7.47
C ASP A 78 20.61 -11.13 7.23
N THR A 79 19.79 -10.13 7.61
CA THR A 79 18.34 -10.26 7.59
C THR A 79 17.64 -8.99 7.09
N ILE A 80 16.49 -9.20 6.45
CA ILE A 80 15.55 -8.15 6.08
C ILE A 80 14.27 -8.35 6.87
N GLU A 81 13.91 -7.38 7.69
CA GLU A 81 12.68 -7.34 8.44
C GLU A 81 11.65 -6.49 7.70
N ILE A 82 10.49 -7.06 7.46
CA ILE A 82 9.36 -6.39 6.81
C ILE A 82 8.22 -6.32 7.83
N LYS A 83 7.77 -5.11 8.16
CA LYS A 83 6.66 -4.90 9.06
C LYS A 83 5.54 -4.20 8.29
N GLN A 84 4.45 -4.90 8.09
CA GLN A 84 3.31 -4.50 7.29
C GLN A 84 2.51 -3.35 7.93
N LEU A 85 1.50 -2.82 7.23
CA LEU A 85 0.56 -1.79 7.72
C LEU A 85 1.27 -0.60 8.38
N LEU A 86 2.08 0.12 7.61
CA LEU A 86 2.80 1.31 8.09
C LEU A 86 3.75 1.02 9.30
N GLY A 87 4.06 -0.24 9.54
CA GLY A 87 4.85 -0.64 10.71
C GLY A 87 4.03 -1.06 11.92
N PHE A 88 2.70 -1.12 11.84
CA PHE A 88 1.83 -1.60 12.93
C PHE A 88 1.43 -3.08 12.80
N GLY A 89 1.59 -3.66 11.61
CA GLY A 89 1.18 -5.04 11.33
C GLY A 89 2.19 -6.10 11.72
N THR A 90 2.00 -7.29 11.18
CA THR A 90 2.83 -8.46 11.44
C THR A 90 4.27 -8.23 10.96
N LYS A 91 5.23 -8.54 11.82
CA LYS A 91 6.66 -8.53 11.49
C LYS A 91 7.05 -9.87 10.88
N LYS A 92 7.65 -9.83 9.70
CA LYS A 92 8.28 -10.99 9.05
C LYS A 92 9.76 -10.74 8.91
N THR A 93 10.57 -11.71 9.22
CA THR A 93 12.04 -11.64 9.11
C THR A 93 12.50 -12.69 8.11
N PHE A 94 13.26 -12.25 7.14
CA PHE A 94 13.84 -13.10 6.08
C PHE A 94 15.35 -13.04 6.18
N LYS A 95 16.04 -14.16 5.98
CA LYS A 95 17.49 -14.15 5.77
C LYS A 95 17.76 -13.64 4.35
N ASN A 96 18.87 -12.95 4.16
CA ASN A 96 19.25 -12.46 2.83
C ASN A 96 19.41 -13.60 1.81
N THR A 97 19.80 -14.79 2.29
CA THR A 97 19.94 -16.03 1.48
C THR A 97 18.61 -16.60 1.02
N ASP A 98 17.51 -16.29 1.70
CA ASP A 98 16.19 -16.85 1.39
C ASP A 98 15.41 -15.97 0.39
N ILE A 99 15.99 -14.82 0.02
CA ILE A 99 15.40 -13.88 -0.93
C ILE A 99 16.06 -14.08 -2.29
N ASP A 100 15.28 -14.35 -3.33
CA ASP A 100 15.79 -14.55 -4.69
C ASP A 100 16.51 -13.32 -5.22
N GLY A 101 16.05 -12.13 -4.81
CA GLY A 101 16.61 -10.85 -5.20
C GLY A 101 15.55 -9.75 -5.18
N PHE A 102 15.84 -8.68 -5.91
CA PHE A 102 14.90 -7.57 -6.07
C PHE A 102 14.82 -7.14 -7.54
N ALA A 103 13.68 -6.59 -7.94
CA ALA A 103 13.46 -6.02 -9.26
C ALA A 103 13.01 -4.56 -9.16
N ILE A 104 13.48 -3.73 -10.08
CA ILE A 104 13.08 -2.31 -10.15
C ILE A 104 12.21 -2.13 -11.38
N ARG A 105 11.09 -1.43 -11.20
CA ARG A 105 10.21 -1.01 -12.29
C ARG A 105 9.91 0.47 -12.17
N GLU A 106 9.99 1.17 -13.29
CA GLU A 106 9.64 2.58 -13.38
C GLU A 106 8.18 2.73 -13.80
N PHE A 107 7.47 3.60 -13.11
CA PHE A 107 6.11 3.99 -13.45
C PHE A 107 6.03 5.49 -13.67
N ARG A 108 5.47 5.88 -14.78
CA ARG A 108 5.16 7.29 -15.05
C ARG A 108 3.78 7.61 -14.49
N GLN A 109 3.75 8.50 -13.51
CA GLN A 109 2.51 9.03 -12.96
C GLN A 109 2.46 10.54 -13.21
N ARG A 110 1.54 10.98 -14.06
CA ARG A 110 1.47 12.37 -14.56
C ARG A 110 2.79 12.79 -15.24
N ALA A 111 3.49 13.78 -14.72
CA ALA A 111 4.77 14.28 -15.25
C ALA A 111 6.00 13.75 -14.50
N GLN A 112 5.83 12.87 -13.50
CA GLN A 112 6.91 12.35 -12.67
C GLN A 112 7.09 10.84 -12.88
N TYR A 113 8.35 10.40 -12.84
CA TYR A 113 8.71 8.99 -12.82
C TYR A 113 8.91 8.56 -11.37
N HIS A 114 8.28 7.45 -11.01
CA HIS A 114 8.44 6.81 -9.72
C HIS A 114 9.02 5.42 -9.90
N GLU A 115 10.04 5.11 -9.14
CA GLU A 115 10.61 3.77 -9.09
C GLU A 115 9.88 2.93 -8.04
N TYR A 116 9.58 1.69 -8.42
CA TYR A 116 9.04 0.66 -7.55
C TYR A 116 10.04 -0.47 -7.46
N CYS A 117 10.48 -0.81 -6.28
CA CYS A 117 11.37 -1.91 -5.99
C CYS A 117 10.58 -3.05 -5.36
N TYR A 118 10.67 -4.22 -5.94
CA TYR A 118 9.98 -5.44 -5.54
C TYR A 118 10.99 -6.39 -4.91
N LEU A 119 10.81 -6.75 -3.64
CA LEU A 119 11.56 -7.85 -3.03
C LEU A 119 10.88 -9.16 -3.40
N ILE A 120 11.65 -10.11 -3.93
CA ILE A 120 11.14 -11.34 -4.52
C ILE A 120 11.69 -12.54 -3.74
N GLN A 121 10.77 -13.42 -3.32
CA GLN A 121 11.04 -14.72 -2.74
C GLN A 121 10.11 -15.75 -3.37
N ASP A 122 10.61 -16.90 -3.77
CA ASP A 122 9.85 -17.97 -4.43
C ASP A 122 9.01 -17.45 -5.61
N LYS A 123 9.62 -16.55 -6.43
CA LYS A 123 8.99 -15.88 -7.58
C LYS A 123 7.79 -14.99 -7.22
N LYS A 124 7.59 -14.67 -5.94
CA LYS A 124 6.51 -13.80 -5.46
C LYS A 124 7.08 -12.54 -4.83
N ALA A 125 6.40 -11.42 -5.05
CA ALA A 125 6.74 -10.18 -4.36
C ALA A 125 6.30 -10.26 -2.88
N ILE A 126 7.26 -10.19 -1.96
CA ILE A 126 7.03 -10.21 -0.51
C ILE A 126 6.90 -8.81 0.07
N ALA A 127 7.49 -7.81 -0.59
CA ALA A 127 7.31 -6.39 -0.28
C ALA A 127 7.54 -5.55 -1.53
N VAL A 128 6.91 -4.39 -1.55
CA VAL A 128 7.08 -3.38 -2.59
C VAL A 128 7.35 -2.05 -1.91
N PHE A 129 8.39 -1.35 -2.31
CA PHE A 129 8.66 -0.01 -1.84
C PHE A 129 8.98 0.91 -3.02
N SER A 130 8.66 2.19 -2.87
CA SER A 130 8.77 3.12 -3.98
C SER A 130 9.27 4.50 -3.54
N SER A 131 9.83 5.24 -4.47
CA SER A 131 10.22 6.63 -4.28
C SER A 131 9.03 7.55 -3.90
N LEU A 132 7.79 7.12 -4.18
CA LEU A 132 6.57 7.85 -3.81
C LEU A 132 6.27 7.76 -2.31
N TYR A 133 6.45 6.56 -1.71
CA TYR A 133 6.03 6.29 -0.34
C TYR A 133 7.15 6.36 0.70
N TYR A 134 8.42 6.41 0.27
CA TYR A 134 9.55 6.42 1.20
C TYR A 134 10.47 7.62 0.98
N LYS A 135 10.75 8.36 2.05
CA LYS A 135 11.65 9.52 2.03
C LYS A 135 13.09 9.15 1.72
N ASN A 136 13.53 8.00 2.23
CA ASN A 136 14.90 7.49 2.06
C ASN A 136 14.95 6.29 1.12
N TYR A 137 14.14 6.31 0.05
CA TYR A 137 14.07 5.24 -0.95
C TYR A 137 15.45 4.87 -1.52
N MET A 138 16.26 5.86 -1.89
CA MET A 138 17.58 5.64 -2.48
C MET A 138 18.52 4.89 -1.54
N GLU A 139 18.57 5.30 -0.26
CA GLU A 139 19.38 4.62 0.77
C GLU A 139 18.99 3.15 0.93
N VAL A 140 17.69 2.88 0.96
CA VAL A 140 17.15 1.51 1.08
C VAL A 140 17.49 0.70 -0.17
N ARG A 141 17.33 1.28 -1.37
CA ARG A 141 17.66 0.64 -2.64
C ARG A 141 19.15 0.29 -2.73
N ASP A 142 20.02 1.25 -2.42
CA ASP A 142 21.47 1.08 -2.52
C ASP A 142 21.96 0.01 -1.52
N GLU A 143 21.40 -0.04 -0.31
CA GLU A 143 21.68 -1.08 0.66
C GLU A 143 21.22 -2.47 0.17
N LEU A 144 20.09 -2.55 -0.52
CA LEU A 144 19.64 -3.81 -1.15
C LEU A 144 20.54 -4.24 -2.29
N GLN A 145 21.02 -3.31 -3.13
CA GLN A 145 21.94 -3.62 -4.23
C GLN A 145 23.26 -4.21 -3.73
N GLN A 146 23.72 -3.82 -2.56
CA GLN A 146 24.94 -4.39 -1.97
C GLN A 146 24.76 -5.81 -1.44
N ARG A 147 23.53 -6.26 -1.19
CA ARG A 147 23.24 -7.51 -0.48
C ARG A 147 22.47 -8.53 -1.30
N LEU A 148 21.68 -8.08 -2.23
CA LEU A 148 20.79 -8.91 -3.03
C LEU A 148 21.06 -8.75 -4.52
N LYS A 149 20.75 -9.79 -5.27
CA LYS A 149 20.86 -9.79 -6.73
C LYS A 149 19.73 -8.96 -7.36
N LEU A 150 20.08 -8.10 -8.31
CA LEU A 150 19.09 -7.45 -9.17
C LEU A 150 18.56 -8.47 -10.18
N LEU A 151 17.26 -8.68 -10.17
CA LEU A 151 16.55 -9.54 -11.10
C LEU A 151 16.07 -8.70 -12.29
N LYS A 152 16.20 -9.26 -13.50
CA LYS A 152 15.77 -8.60 -14.74
C LYS A 152 14.30 -8.89 -15.03
#